data_ad36669c27a055adfe788ea4de444df3
#
_entry.id   ad36669c27a055adfe788ea4de444df3
#
_cell.length_a   1.000
_cell.length_b   1.000
_cell.length_c   1.000
_cell.angle_alpha   90.00
_cell.angle_beta   90.00
_cell.angle_gamma   90.00
#
_symmetry.space_group_name_H-M   'P 1'
#
loop_
_entity.id
_entity.type
_entity.pdbx_description
1 polymer ?
#
loop_
_entity_poly.entity_id
_entity_poly.type
_entity_poly.pdbx_seq_one_letter_code
_entity_poly.pdbx_strand_id
1 'polypeptide(L)'
;MEIHKPDHTQKRGIYARSVKARRQDIAKGHEMAAFLDTHNGSLGEQYGWAFALAHAQVTDSTAPVRMFVVNEDFVQEPSDERFFFPHRIILNAKILKAPETIPQTVPRREHYKDEHGKMRSKFVAKLKDMSNVIHVEEACMSFPNRKPKQMWRYYKIKVQYQYPVTLFGFTFLWTRREWVRGLKAHIFQHEIDHFDAINIYYDY
;
A
#
# COMPACT_ATOMS: atom_id res chain seq x y z
N MET A 1 -2.14 4.60 -22.13
CA MET A 1 -1.78 5.20 -20.82
C MET A 1 -0.28 5.11 -20.66
N GLU A 2 0.36 6.04 -20.00
CA GLU A 2 1.81 6.03 -19.71
C GLU A 2 2.05 6.63 -18.30
N ILE A 3 3.21 6.32 -17.73
CA ILE A 3 3.64 6.96 -16.48
C ILE A 3 4.24 8.31 -16.82
N HIS A 4 3.64 9.38 -16.28
CA HIS A 4 4.11 10.73 -16.52
C HIS A 4 5.42 11.00 -15.78
N LYS A 5 6.40 11.58 -16.49
CA LYS A 5 7.64 12.04 -15.84
C LYS A 5 7.33 13.22 -14.94
N PRO A 6 7.78 13.16 -13.68
CA PRO A 6 7.52 14.24 -12.74
C PRO A 6 8.20 15.55 -13.16
N ASP A 7 7.44 16.62 -13.20
CA ASP A 7 7.94 17.98 -13.34
C ASP A 7 7.55 18.79 -12.09
N HIS A 8 8.48 18.99 -11.18
CA HIS A 8 8.28 19.68 -9.92
C HIS A 8 7.99 21.18 -10.05
N THR A 9 8.23 21.77 -11.21
CA THR A 9 7.90 23.19 -11.49
C THR A 9 6.41 23.38 -11.71
N GLN A 10 5.67 22.31 -11.99
CA GLN A 10 4.24 22.33 -12.26
C GLN A 10 3.49 21.54 -11.17
N LYS A 11 2.45 22.13 -10.59
CA LYS A 11 1.56 21.44 -9.65
C LYS A 11 0.57 20.53 -10.40
N ARG A 12 1.10 19.48 -11.05
CA ARG A 12 0.34 18.52 -11.86
C ARG A 12 0.75 17.08 -11.51
N GLY A 13 -0.10 16.12 -11.85
CA GLY A 13 0.16 14.72 -11.59
C GLY A 13 0.48 14.46 -10.11
N ILE A 14 1.64 13.86 -9.83
CA ILE A 14 2.07 13.52 -8.46
C ILE A 14 2.40 14.75 -7.58
N TYR A 15 2.49 15.95 -8.15
CA TYR A 15 2.68 17.19 -7.41
C TYR A 15 1.38 17.98 -7.17
N ALA A 16 0.26 17.44 -7.62
CA ALA A 16 -1.06 18.00 -7.38
C ALA A 16 -1.82 17.19 -6.32
N ARG A 17 -2.49 17.89 -5.40
CA ARG A 17 -3.40 17.23 -4.47
C ARG A 17 -4.58 16.61 -5.20
N SER A 18 -4.83 15.35 -4.93
CA SER A 18 -5.92 14.61 -5.55
C SER A 18 -7.28 15.01 -4.99
N VAL A 19 -8.26 15.12 -5.88
CA VAL A 19 -9.65 15.35 -5.54
C VAL A 19 -10.39 14.03 -5.29
N LYS A 20 -11.55 14.10 -4.64
CA LYS A 20 -12.36 12.93 -4.35
C LYS A 20 -12.80 12.22 -5.64
N ALA A 21 -12.50 10.95 -5.75
CA ALA A 21 -12.98 10.09 -6.83
C ALA A 21 -14.49 9.85 -6.73
N ARG A 22 -15.15 9.76 -7.88
CA ARG A 22 -16.60 9.54 -8.03
C ARG A 22 -16.85 8.28 -8.85
N ARG A 23 -18.10 7.85 -8.95
CA ARG A 23 -18.49 6.68 -9.75
C ARG A 23 -18.02 6.75 -11.22
N GLN A 24 -18.08 7.93 -11.81
CA GLN A 24 -17.63 8.16 -13.20
C GLN A 24 -16.12 7.87 -13.42
N ASP A 25 -15.32 7.92 -12.37
CA ASP A 25 -13.88 7.69 -12.45
C ASP A 25 -13.51 6.20 -12.45
N ILE A 26 -14.48 5.29 -12.23
CA ILE A 26 -14.23 3.83 -12.19
C ILE A 26 -13.65 3.34 -13.52
N ALA A 27 -14.10 3.88 -14.66
CA ALA A 27 -13.57 3.52 -15.96
C ALA A 27 -12.06 3.73 -16.05
N LYS A 28 -11.55 4.86 -15.52
CA LYS A 28 -10.11 5.12 -15.40
C LYS A 28 -9.40 4.07 -14.54
N GLY A 29 -10.04 3.63 -13.47
CA GLY A 29 -9.51 2.55 -12.62
C GLY A 29 -9.32 1.24 -13.38
N HIS A 30 -10.25 0.88 -14.25
CA HIS A 30 -10.10 -0.30 -15.13
C HIS A 30 -9.00 -0.12 -16.17
N GLU A 31 -8.87 1.07 -16.76
CA GLU A 31 -7.77 1.38 -17.69
C GLU A 31 -6.40 1.29 -17.00
N MET A 32 -6.31 1.82 -15.77
CA MET A 32 -5.08 1.75 -14.97
C MET A 32 -4.74 0.31 -14.59
N ALA A 33 -5.73 -0.49 -14.21
CA ALA A 33 -5.55 -1.89 -13.88
C ALA A 33 -5.04 -2.68 -15.10
N ALA A 34 -5.66 -2.50 -16.27
CA ALA A 34 -5.22 -3.12 -17.52
C ALA A 34 -3.80 -2.67 -17.93
N PHE A 35 -3.48 -1.40 -17.72
CA PHE A 35 -2.13 -0.89 -17.95
C PHE A 35 -1.11 -1.56 -17.03
N LEU A 36 -1.41 -1.67 -15.74
CA LEU A 36 -0.53 -2.31 -14.77
C LEU A 36 -0.27 -3.78 -15.11
N ASP A 37 -1.31 -4.53 -15.53
CA ASP A 37 -1.19 -5.94 -15.91
C ASP A 37 -0.33 -6.14 -17.16
N THR A 38 -0.55 -5.32 -18.20
CA THR A 38 0.18 -5.43 -19.47
C THR A 38 1.64 -4.99 -19.39
N HIS A 39 1.96 -4.08 -18.48
CA HIS A 39 3.30 -3.49 -18.40
C HIS A 39 4.11 -4.01 -17.21
N ASN A 40 3.53 -4.86 -16.38
CA ASN A 40 4.19 -5.33 -15.16
C ASN A 40 5.52 -6.06 -15.45
N GLY A 41 5.61 -6.81 -16.53
CA GLY A 41 6.86 -7.47 -16.97
C GLY A 41 7.95 -6.46 -17.36
N SER A 42 7.62 -5.48 -18.21
CA SER A 42 8.55 -4.44 -18.66
C SER A 42 8.86 -3.41 -17.58
N LEU A 43 7.90 -3.10 -16.72
CA LEU A 43 8.11 -2.31 -15.51
C LEU A 43 8.94 -3.10 -14.50
N GLY A 44 8.79 -4.41 -14.44
CA GLY A 44 9.54 -5.31 -13.55
C GLY A 44 11.03 -5.35 -13.85
N GLU A 45 11.45 -5.30 -15.10
CA GLU A 45 12.86 -5.20 -15.48
C GLU A 45 13.50 -3.87 -15.06
N GLN A 46 12.71 -2.80 -15.03
CA GLN A 46 13.18 -1.44 -14.76
C GLN A 46 12.98 -1.00 -13.30
N TYR A 47 11.95 -1.53 -12.59
CA TYR A 47 11.52 -1.04 -11.27
C TYR A 47 11.31 -2.12 -10.22
N GLY A 48 11.52 -3.39 -10.53
CA GLY A 48 11.01 -4.49 -9.72
C GLY A 48 9.49 -4.63 -9.88
N TRP A 49 8.87 -5.44 -9.05
CA TRP A 49 7.44 -5.67 -9.12
C TRP A 49 6.64 -4.40 -8.78
N ALA A 50 5.84 -3.94 -9.74
CA ALA A 50 4.89 -2.86 -9.52
C ALA A 50 3.66 -3.41 -8.78
N PHE A 51 3.56 -3.09 -7.49
CA PHE A 51 2.47 -3.57 -6.63
C PHE A 51 1.19 -2.77 -6.80
N ALA A 52 1.30 -1.47 -7.02
CA ALA A 52 0.19 -0.55 -7.15
C ALA A 52 0.55 0.66 -8.02
N LEU A 53 -0.47 1.38 -8.45
CA LEU A 53 -0.35 2.56 -9.31
C LEU A 53 -1.43 3.58 -8.96
N ALA A 54 -1.03 4.78 -8.51
CA ALA A 54 -1.95 5.89 -8.27
C ALA A 54 -2.32 6.64 -9.56
N HIS A 55 -3.53 7.18 -9.61
CA HIS A 55 -3.97 8.01 -10.76
C HIS A 55 -3.07 9.23 -10.98
N ALA A 56 -2.52 9.81 -9.91
CA ALA A 56 -1.58 10.91 -9.99
C ALA A 56 -0.32 10.60 -10.80
N GLN A 57 0.07 9.32 -10.92
CA GLN A 57 1.26 8.89 -11.66
C GLN A 57 1.04 8.76 -13.17
N VAL A 58 -0.23 8.66 -13.60
CA VAL A 58 -0.62 8.42 -15.01
C VAL A 58 -1.45 9.55 -15.60
N THR A 59 -1.46 10.70 -14.97
CA THR A 59 -2.19 11.89 -15.42
C THR A 59 -1.35 13.15 -15.30
N ASP A 60 -1.51 14.06 -16.22
CA ASP A 60 -0.96 15.43 -16.16
C ASP A 60 -2.01 16.45 -15.65
N SER A 61 -2.99 15.97 -14.91
CA SER A 61 -4.05 16.83 -14.35
C SER A 61 -3.55 17.65 -13.17
N THR A 62 -4.05 18.88 -13.03
CA THR A 62 -3.90 19.70 -11.83
C THR A 62 -4.77 19.22 -10.67
N ALA A 63 -5.69 18.29 -10.93
CA ALA A 63 -6.60 17.70 -9.96
C ALA A 63 -6.77 16.18 -10.23
N PRO A 64 -5.70 15.37 -10.01
CA PRO A 64 -5.83 13.91 -10.11
C PRO A 64 -6.89 13.41 -9.13
N VAL A 65 -7.47 12.24 -9.38
CA VAL A 65 -8.47 11.69 -8.46
C VAL A 65 -7.82 10.77 -7.42
N ARG A 66 -8.38 10.73 -6.22
CA ARG A 66 -7.93 9.85 -5.11
C ARG A 66 -8.26 8.40 -5.43
N MET A 67 -7.45 7.79 -6.27
CA MET A 67 -7.60 6.42 -6.75
C MET A 67 -6.23 5.78 -6.97
N PHE A 68 -6.10 4.53 -6.58
CA PHE A 68 -5.02 3.67 -7.02
C PHE A 68 -5.55 2.28 -7.37
N VAL A 69 -4.78 1.55 -8.15
CA VAL A 69 -5.05 0.17 -8.51
C VAL A 69 -3.95 -0.73 -7.99
N VAL A 70 -4.29 -1.98 -7.70
CA VAL A 70 -3.37 -3.01 -7.21
C VAL A 70 -3.19 -4.05 -8.30
N ASN A 71 -1.99 -4.59 -8.43
CA ASN A 71 -1.68 -5.67 -9.36
C ASN A 71 -2.60 -6.87 -9.15
N GLU A 72 -3.01 -7.51 -10.24
CA GLU A 72 -3.92 -8.67 -10.22
C GLU A 72 -3.35 -9.85 -9.45
N ASP A 73 -2.07 -10.13 -9.59
CA ASP A 73 -1.40 -11.22 -8.88
C ASP A 73 -1.51 -11.09 -7.36
N PHE A 74 -1.50 -9.84 -6.85
CA PHE A 74 -1.72 -9.56 -5.43
C PHE A 74 -3.16 -9.78 -4.96
N VAL A 75 -4.13 -9.64 -5.87
CA VAL A 75 -5.54 -9.86 -5.58
C VAL A 75 -5.85 -11.35 -5.52
N GLN A 76 -5.14 -12.16 -6.31
CA GLN A 76 -5.39 -13.59 -6.49
C GLN A 76 -4.63 -14.49 -5.49
N GLU A 77 -3.67 -13.97 -4.74
CA GLU A 77 -2.89 -14.74 -3.76
C GLU A 77 -3.59 -14.77 -2.38
N PRO A 78 -4.62 -15.63 -2.17
CA PRO A 78 -5.34 -15.70 -0.90
C PRO A 78 -4.55 -16.45 0.19
N SER A 79 -3.43 -17.10 -0.17
CA SER A 79 -2.65 -17.95 0.73
C SER A 79 -1.93 -17.16 1.84
N ASP A 80 -1.71 -15.86 1.65
CA ASP A 80 -1.12 -15.00 2.65
C ASP A 80 -2.00 -13.77 2.89
N GLU A 81 -2.73 -13.72 4.01
CA GLU A 81 -3.58 -12.59 4.41
C GLU A 81 -2.83 -11.24 4.40
N ARG A 82 -1.49 -11.25 4.52
CA ARG A 82 -0.67 -10.03 4.51
C ARG A 82 -0.66 -9.36 3.14
N PHE A 83 -0.82 -10.13 2.07
CA PHE A 83 -0.76 -9.66 0.68
C PHE A 83 -2.13 -9.60 0.00
N PHE A 84 -3.16 -10.19 0.59
CA PHE A 84 -4.47 -10.26 -0.02
C PHE A 84 -5.16 -8.89 -0.06
N PHE A 85 -5.44 -8.42 -1.28
CA PHE A 85 -6.31 -7.28 -1.54
C PHE A 85 -7.64 -7.80 -2.11
N PRO A 86 -8.76 -7.64 -1.42
CA PRO A 86 -10.06 -8.13 -1.92
C PRO A 86 -10.60 -7.33 -3.11
N HIS A 87 -9.99 -6.21 -3.43
CA HIS A 87 -10.43 -5.30 -4.50
C HIS A 87 -9.23 -4.68 -5.20
N ARG A 88 -9.24 -4.67 -6.54
CA ARG A 88 -8.16 -4.09 -7.36
C ARG A 88 -8.21 -2.57 -7.42
N ILE A 89 -9.41 -1.98 -7.49
CA ILE A 89 -9.60 -0.53 -7.62
C ILE A 89 -9.95 0.02 -6.26
N ILE A 90 -9.09 0.87 -5.74
CA ILE A 90 -9.22 1.50 -4.43
C ILE A 90 -9.42 3.01 -4.62
N LEU A 91 -10.54 3.52 -4.10
CA LEU A 91 -10.91 4.92 -4.23
C LEU A 91 -11.00 5.57 -2.85
N ASN A 92 -10.65 6.85 -2.77
CA ASN A 92 -10.84 7.69 -1.59
C ASN A 92 -10.26 7.08 -0.30
N ALA A 93 -9.14 6.35 -0.44
CA ALA A 93 -8.46 5.77 0.70
C ALA A 93 -7.95 6.85 1.66
N LYS A 94 -8.05 6.55 2.95
CA LYS A 94 -7.48 7.37 4.03
C LYS A 94 -7.10 6.51 5.22
N ILE A 95 -6.07 6.92 5.94
CA ILE A 95 -5.69 6.32 7.22
C ILE A 95 -6.62 6.89 8.30
N LEU A 96 -7.24 6.00 9.07
CA LEU A 96 -8.10 6.37 10.20
C LEU A 96 -7.35 6.35 11.52
N LYS A 97 -6.41 5.41 11.66
CA LYS A 97 -5.65 5.19 12.89
C LYS A 97 -4.36 4.44 12.60
N ALA A 98 -3.29 4.84 13.27
CA ALA A 98 -2.03 4.12 13.36
C ALA A 98 -1.63 4.08 14.85
N PRO A 99 -1.67 2.92 15.53
CA PRO A 99 -1.23 2.82 16.91
C PRO A 99 0.30 2.98 16.98
N GLU A 100 0.81 3.53 18.08
CA GLU A 100 2.26 3.69 18.29
C GLU A 100 2.95 2.34 18.48
N THR A 101 2.27 1.42 19.15
CA THR A 101 2.75 0.07 19.41
C THR A 101 1.75 -0.98 18.99
N ILE A 102 2.24 -2.19 18.71
CA ILE A 102 1.46 -3.37 18.39
C ILE A 102 1.96 -4.57 19.20
N PRO A 103 1.06 -5.44 19.69
CA PRO A 103 1.47 -6.68 20.31
C PRO A 103 2.07 -7.62 19.25
N GLN A 104 3.26 -8.10 19.51
CA GLN A 104 3.93 -9.12 18.70
C GLN A 104 4.34 -10.29 19.58
N THR A 105 4.23 -11.50 19.02
CA THR A 105 4.72 -12.69 19.65
C THR A 105 6.22 -12.81 19.42
N VAL A 106 6.99 -12.71 20.49
CA VAL A 106 8.44 -12.88 20.43
C VAL A 106 8.85 -14.17 21.13
N PRO A 107 9.76 -14.96 20.56
CA PRO A 107 10.30 -16.13 21.23
C PRO A 107 11.16 -15.67 22.42
N ARG A 108 10.86 -16.23 23.59
CA ARG A 108 11.68 -16.05 24.79
C ARG A 108 12.20 -17.38 25.26
N ARG A 109 13.47 -17.44 25.58
CA ARG A 109 14.09 -18.63 26.19
C ARG A 109 13.79 -18.60 27.68
N GLU A 110 13.08 -19.63 28.17
CA GLU A 110 12.82 -19.83 29.58
C GLU A 110 13.59 -21.03 30.07
N HIS A 111 14.21 -20.90 31.24
CA HIS A 111 14.91 -21.97 31.92
C HIS A 111 14.02 -22.57 32.99
N TYR A 112 14.01 -23.89 33.09
CA TYR A 112 13.25 -24.63 34.09
C TYR A 112 14.07 -25.85 34.54
N LYS A 113 13.77 -26.35 35.72
CA LYS A 113 14.33 -27.63 36.20
C LYS A 113 13.37 -28.75 35.77
N ASP A 114 13.93 -29.81 35.17
CA ASP A 114 13.18 -31.01 34.88
C ASP A 114 12.91 -31.84 36.16
N GLU A 115 12.20 -32.95 36.06
CA GLU A 115 11.85 -33.85 37.17
C GLU A 115 13.05 -34.44 37.89
N HIS A 116 14.23 -34.42 37.26
CA HIS A 116 15.50 -34.86 37.82
C HIS A 116 16.35 -33.70 38.36
N GLY A 117 15.79 -32.48 38.45
CA GLY A 117 16.47 -31.28 38.94
C GLY A 117 17.48 -30.66 37.98
N LYS A 118 17.60 -31.19 36.74
CA LYS A 118 18.53 -30.68 35.74
C LYS A 118 17.96 -29.46 35.04
N MET A 119 18.79 -28.43 34.88
CA MET A 119 18.41 -27.20 34.15
C MET A 119 18.19 -27.48 32.67
N ARG A 120 17.03 -27.15 32.16
CA ARG A 120 16.61 -27.22 30.75
C ARG A 120 16.19 -25.84 30.27
N SER A 121 16.07 -25.71 28.97
CA SER A 121 15.49 -24.49 28.39
C SER A 121 14.51 -24.83 27.27
N LYS A 122 13.45 -24.06 27.17
CA LYS A 122 12.47 -24.11 26.08
C LYS A 122 12.22 -22.71 25.57
N PHE A 123 11.81 -22.60 24.31
CA PHE A 123 11.30 -21.36 23.79
C PHE A 123 9.79 -21.27 24.04
N VAL A 124 9.35 -20.18 24.61
CA VAL A 124 7.94 -19.86 24.80
C VAL A 124 7.60 -18.60 24.03
N ALA A 125 6.42 -18.58 23.44
CA ALA A 125 5.90 -17.41 22.77
C ALA A 125 5.40 -16.41 23.83
N LYS A 126 5.96 -15.22 23.88
CA LYS A 126 5.53 -14.15 24.78
C LYS A 126 5.08 -12.93 23.98
N LEU A 127 3.92 -12.38 24.34
CA LEU A 127 3.46 -11.12 23.78
C LEU A 127 4.31 -9.97 24.35
N LYS A 128 4.79 -9.13 23.46
CA LYS A 128 5.50 -7.90 23.79
C LYS A 128 5.00 -6.79 22.89
N ASP A 129 4.77 -5.62 23.46
CA ASP A 129 4.48 -4.42 22.67
C ASP A 129 5.75 -3.95 21.98
N MET A 130 5.68 -3.89 20.65
CA MET A 130 6.75 -3.44 19.77
C MET A 130 6.32 -2.16 19.08
N SER A 131 7.31 -1.31 18.71
CA SER A 131 7.02 -0.13 17.90
C SER A 131 6.25 -0.55 16.63
N ASN A 132 5.19 0.19 16.33
CA ASN A 132 4.47 0.02 15.07
C ASN A 132 5.19 0.68 13.88
N VAL A 133 6.22 1.47 14.14
CA VAL A 133 6.99 2.14 13.09
C VAL A 133 8.17 1.28 12.69
N ILE A 134 8.31 1.04 11.39
CA ILE A 134 9.37 0.23 10.79
C ILE A 134 10.07 1.02 9.68
N HIS A 135 11.32 0.66 9.43
CA HIS A 135 12.05 1.09 8.22
C HIS A 135 11.75 0.12 7.08
N VAL A 136 11.41 0.68 5.95
CA VAL A 136 11.17 -0.07 4.70
C VAL A 136 11.90 0.60 3.55
N GLU A 137 12.35 -0.20 2.61
CA GLU A 137 12.93 0.29 1.37
C GLU A 137 11.82 0.46 0.33
N GLU A 138 11.68 1.67 -0.21
CA GLU A 138 10.66 2.04 -1.18
C GLU A 138 11.26 2.55 -2.49
N ALA A 139 10.67 2.12 -3.59
CA ALA A 139 10.83 2.72 -4.90
C ALA A 139 9.49 3.24 -5.41
N CYS A 140 9.49 4.24 -6.27
CA CYS A 140 8.29 4.78 -6.90
C CYS A 140 8.46 4.77 -8.42
N MET A 141 7.47 4.22 -9.14
CA MET A 141 7.50 4.12 -10.60
C MET A 141 7.58 5.47 -11.31
N SER A 142 7.16 6.56 -10.67
CA SER A 142 7.35 7.91 -11.22
C SER A 142 8.81 8.36 -11.29
N PHE A 143 9.71 7.65 -10.61
CA PHE A 143 11.14 7.97 -10.54
C PHE A 143 12.02 6.75 -10.83
N PRO A 144 11.94 6.18 -12.04
CA PRO A 144 12.55 4.90 -12.37
C PRO A 144 14.07 4.83 -12.20
N ASN A 145 14.73 5.95 -12.39
CA ASN A 145 16.19 6.03 -12.35
C ASN A 145 16.72 6.41 -10.94
N ARG A 146 15.85 6.50 -9.95
CA ARG A 146 16.26 6.78 -8.58
C ARG A 146 16.41 5.49 -7.78
N LYS A 147 17.45 5.44 -6.96
CA LYS A 147 17.65 4.32 -6.02
C LYS A 147 16.51 4.30 -4.99
N PRO A 148 16.11 3.11 -4.54
CA PRO A 148 15.16 2.99 -3.44
C PRO A 148 15.61 3.81 -2.22
N LYS A 149 14.66 4.38 -1.49
CA LYS A 149 14.88 5.21 -0.31
C LYS A 149 14.34 4.51 0.94
N GLN A 150 15.06 4.62 2.04
CA GLN A 150 14.58 4.14 3.34
C GLN A 150 13.52 5.10 3.88
N MET A 151 12.34 4.55 4.14
CA MET A 151 11.19 5.30 4.63
C MET A 151 10.70 4.76 5.96
N TRP A 152 10.24 5.65 6.85
CA TRP A 152 9.53 5.25 8.04
C TRP A 152 8.06 5.00 7.71
N ARG A 153 7.55 3.80 8.03
CA ARG A 153 6.17 3.41 7.78
C ARG A 153 5.57 2.72 9.01
N TYR A 154 4.27 2.86 9.17
CA TYR A 154 3.55 2.05 10.14
C TYR A 154 3.36 0.64 9.61
N TYR A 155 3.74 -0.36 10.42
CA TYR A 155 3.52 -1.78 10.08
C TYR A 155 2.04 -2.14 10.06
N LYS A 156 1.21 -1.51 10.93
CA LYS A 156 -0.23 -1.76 11.05
C LYS A 156 -0.99 -0.45 11.11
N ILE A 157 -1.98 -0.29 10.23
CA ILE A 157 -2.86 0.88 10.17
C ILE A 157 -4.31 0.45 10.01
N LYS A 158 -5.24 1.29 10.44
CA LYS A 158 -6.65 1.18 10.10
C LYS A 158 -6.94 2.09 8.93
N VAL A 159 -7.47 1.55 7.84
CA VAL A 159 -7.81 2.30 6.63
C VAL A 159 -9.31 2.31 6.41
N GLN A 160 -9.77 3.35 5.71
CA GLN A 160 -11.08 3.41 5.07
C GLN A 160 -10.88 3.69 3.60
N TYR A 161 -11.58 2.97 2.74
CA TYR A 161 -11.58 3.21 1.29
C TYR A 161 -12.90 2.82 0.67
N GLN A 162 -13.10 3.22 -0.59
CA GLN A 162 -14.22 2.82 -1.41
C GLN A 162 -13.72 1.90 -2.54
N TYR A 163 -14.60 1.04 -3.02
CA TYR A 163 -14.36 0.17 -4.16
C TYR A 163 -15.66 -0.03 -4.95
N PRO A 164 -15.56 -0.30 -6.27
CA PRO A 164 -16.74 -0.53 -7.09
C PRO A 164 -17.35 -1.91 -6.81
N VAL A 165 -18.66 -1.95 -6.69
CA VAL A 165 -19.47 -3.18 -6.61
C VAL A 165 -20.56 -3.10 -7.66
N THR A 166 -20.67 -4.10 -8.53
CA THR A 166 -21.73 -4.17 -9.54
C THR A 166 -22.79 -5.17 -9.13
N LEU A 167 -24.01 -4.69 -8.98
CA LEU A 167 -25.19 -5.50 -8.66
C LEU A 167 -26.30 -5.16 -9.66
N PHE A 168 -26.90 -6.16 -10.26
CA PHE A 168 -28.00 -6.00 -11.25
C PHE A 168 -27.70 -4.98 -12.35
N GLY A 169 -26.46 -4.95 -12.85
CA GLY A 169 -26.02 -4.02 -13.90
C GLY A 169 -25.71 -2.60 -13.44
N PHE A 170 -25.91 -2.29 -12.16
CA PHE A 170 -25.57 -0.98 -11.58
C PHE A 170 -24.29 -1.07 -10.75
N THR A 171 -23.36 -0.12 -10.95
CA THR A 171 -22.13 -0.03 -10.17
C THR A 171 -22.27 1.01 -9.07
N PHE A 172 -21.93 0.63 -7.86
CA PHE A 172 -21.96 1.45 -6.66
C PHE A 172 -20.54 1.57 -6.08
N LEU A 173 -20.28 2.63 -5.32
CA LEU A 173 -19.08 2.74 -4.50
C LEU A 173 -19.39 2.26 -3.08
N TRP A 174 -18.88 1.10 -2.74
CA TRP A 174 -19.04 0.56 -1.38
C TRP A 174 -17.88 1.01 -0.49
N THR A 175 -18.14 1.29 0.78
CA THR A 175 -17.12 1.73 1.73
C THR A 175 -16.70 0.57 2.63
N ARG A 176 -15.39 0.33 2.73
CA ARG A 176 -14.78 -0.65 3.62
C ARG A 176 -13.90 0.04 4.65
N ARG A 177 -13.86 -0.54 5.84
CA ARG A 177 -12.93 -0.18 6.91
C ARG A 177 -12.29 -1.44 7.43
N GLU A 178 -10.97 -1.49 7.43
CA GLU A 178 -10.23 -2.65 7.91
C GLU A 178 -8.88 -2.28 8.52
N TRP A 179 -8.35 -3.19 9.32
CA TRP A 179 -6.96 -3.15 9.73
C TRP A 179 -6.11 -3.85 8.68
N VAL A 180 -5.06 -3.18 8.22
CA VAL A 180 -4.05 -3.74 7.31
C VAL A 180 -2.69 -3.72 7.98
N ARG A 181 -1.81 -4.66 7.58
CA ARG A 181 -0.46 -4.81 8.15
C ARG A 181 0.56 -5.21 7.10
N GLY A 182 1.86 -5.06 7.44
CA GLY A 182 2.97 -5.44 6.56
C GLY A 182 2.93 -4.71 5.24
N LEU A 183 3.24 -5.40 4.15
CA LEU A 183 3.30 -4.82 2.81
C LEU A 183 1.99 -4.12 2.39
N LYS A 184 0.84 -4.68 2.76
CA LYS A 184 -0.46 -4.04 2.47
C LYS A 184 -0.60 -2.68 3.14
N ALA A 185 -0.18 -2.54 4.40
CA ALA A 185 -0.16 -1.25 5.10
C ALA A 185 0.81 -0.28 4.44
N HIS A 186 1.95 -0.78 3.99
CA HIS A 186 2.97 -0.01 3.28
C HIS A 186 2.43 0.55 1.96
N ILE A 187 1.85 -0.30 1.10
CA ILE A 187 1.22 0.12 -0.17
C ILE A 187 0.17 1.20 0.08
N PHE A 188 -0.75 1.02 1.05
CA PHE A 188 -1.73 2.04 1.37
C PHE A 188 -1.12 3.39 1.75
N GLN A 189 -0.03 3.40 2.53
CA GLN A 189 0.65 4.64 2.92
C GLN A 189 1.30 5.31 1.71
N HIS A 190 2.00 4.55 0.87
CA HIS A 190 2.64 5.06 -0.34
C HIS A 190 1.64 5.71 -1.31
N GLU A 191 0.54 5.01 -1.61
CA GLU A 191 -0.47 5.50 -2.55
C GLU A 191 -1.30 6.66 -1.98
N ILE A 192 -1.51 6.69 -0.66
CA ILE A 192 -2.17 7.84 -0.01
C ILE A 192 -1.26 9.07 -0.01
N ASP A 193 0.06 8.91 0.13
CA ASP A 193 1.01 10.00 0.00
C ASP A 193 0.88 10.68 -1.37
N HIS A 194 0.75 9.92 -2.46
CA HIS A 194 0.47 10.48 -3.80
C HIS A 194 -0.83 11.29 -3.86
N PHE A 195 -1.85 10.93 -3.08
CA PHE A 195 -3.09 11.72 -3.02
C PHE A 195 -2.87 13.11 -2.41
N ASP A 196 -1.92 13.24 -1.52
CA ASP A 196 -1.63 14.49 -0.81
C ASP A 196 -0.42 15.24 -1.42
N ALA A 197 -0.02 14.84 -2.64
CA ALA A 197 1.13 15.36 -3.41
C ALA A 197 2.48 15.13 -2.70
N ILE A 198 2.55 14.11 -1.84
CA ILE A 198 3.77 13.68 -1.17
C ILE A 198 4.43 12.58 -2.00
N ASN A 199 5.74 12.64 -2.15
CA ASN A 199 6.51 11.54 -2.73
C ASN A 199 7.79 11.30 -1.93
N ILE A 200 8.32 10.08 -2.05
CA ILE A 200 9.44 9.61 -1.23
C ILE A 200 10.78 10.31 -1.53
N TYR A 201 10.90 11.02 -2.63
CA TYR A 201 12.16 11.62 -3.09
C TYR A 201 12.27 13.13 -2.85
N TYR A 202 11.21 13.79 -2.38
CA TYR A 202 11.24 15.21 -2.05
C TYR A 202 11.08 15.37 -0.54
N ASP A 203 12.13 15.88 0.08
CA ASP A 203 12.07 16.43 1.43
C ASP A 203 11.41 17.81 1.32
N TYR A 204 10.29 18.01 1.99
CA TYR A 204 9.62 19.31 2.12
C TYR A 204 10.29 20.11 3.25
#